data_8709bea0192a6acc42c02380531e7343
#
_entry.id   8709bea0192a6acc42c02380531e7343
#
_cell.length_a   1.000
_cell.length_b   1.000
_cell.length_c   1.000
_cell.angle_alpha   90.00
_cell.angle_beta   90.00
_cell.angle_gamma   90.00
#
_symmetry.space_group_name_H-M   'P 1'
#
loop_
_entity.id
_entity.type
_entity.pdbx_description
1 polymer ?
#
loop_
_entity_poly.entity_id
_entity_poly.type
_entity_poly.pdbx_seq_one_letter_code
_entity_poly.pdbx_strand_id
1 'polypeptide(L)'
;EYDSENLMYALIKEIISSKRFACLNVICHLPLNMLIKDPKLLNDKECQYAMNPATHLDFLIYNRVSKKPVIAVEVDGYAYHKDHSKQAARDRLKDHIMALYGIPLLRFKTNGSGERERLIKVLEKVVQ
;
A
#
# COMPACT_ATOMS: atom_id res chain seq x y z
N GLU A 1 -6.23 -1.19 16.39
CA GLU A 1 -6.24 -1.08 14.92
C GLU A 1 -5.69 0.27 14.47
N TYR A 2 -6.12 1.35 15.10
CA TYR A 2 -5.49 2.64 14.84
C TYR A 2 -4.03 2.62 15.25
N ASP A 3 -3.71 1.91 16.33
CA ASP A 3 -2.34 1.83 16.81
C ASP A 3 -1.43 1.16 15.79
N SER A 4 -1.93 0.14 15.10
CA SER A 4 -1.14 -0.57 14.09
C SER A 4 -0.77 0.34 12.92
N GLU A 5 -1.74 1.13 12.46
CA GLU A 5 -1.48 2.08 11.37
C GLU A 5 -0.57 3.20 11.83
N ASN A 6 -0.76 3.69 13.06
CA ASN A 6 0.11 4.73 13.60
C ASN A 6 1.55 4.24 13.74
N LEU A 7 1.73 3.01 14.20
CA LEU A 7 3.06 2.43 14.32
C LEU A 7 3.72 2.25 12.95
N MET A 8 2.95 1.79 11.98
CA MET A 8 3.48 1.62 10.62
C MET A 8 3.81 2.98 10.00
N TYR A 9 2.97 3.98 10.20
CA TYR A 9 3.25 5.33 9.71
C TYR A 9 4.56 5.85 10.29
N ALA A 10 4.75 5.70 11.62
CA ALA A 10 5.97 6.15 12.27
C ALA A 10 7.19 5.41 11.72
N LEU A 11 7.06 4.12 11.48
CA LEU A 11 8.14 3.32 10.91
C LEU A 11 8.51 3.78 9.51
N ILE A 12 7.51 4.00 8.66
CA ILE A 12 7.73 4.48 7.30
C ILE A 12 8.42 5.85 7.33
N LYS A 13 7.92 6.76 8.16
CA LYS A 13 8.50 8.10 8.27
C LYS A 13 9.95 8.04 8.72
N GLU A 14 10.25 7.16 9.65
CA GLU A 14 11.61 7.00 10.13
C GLU A 14 12.55 6.51 9.02
N ILE A 15 12.10 5.51 8.26
CA ILE A 15 12.90 4.94 7.18
C ILE A 15 13.16 5.97 6.08
N ILE A 16 12.12 6.67 5.63
CA ILE A 16 12.27 7.60 4.52
C ILE A 16 12.91 8.92 4.94
N SER A 17 13.13 9.13 6.24
CA SER A 17 13.87 10.29 6.72
C SER A 17 15.38 10.13 6.51
N SER A 18 15.84 8.92 6.20
CA SER A 18 17.27 8.70 5.97
C SER A 18 17.69 9.29 4.62
N LYS A 19 18.99 9.56 4.51
CA LYS A 19 19.53 10.21 3.32
C LYS A 19 19.25 9.46 2.03
N ARG A 20 19.38 8.14 2.06
CA ARG A 20 19.24 7.34 0.84
C ARG A 20 17.82 7.24 0.34
N PHE A 21 16.84 7.57 1.19
CA PHE A 21 15.44 7.56 0.79
C PHE A 21 14.82 8.96 0.82
N ALA A 22 15.65 9.99 0.78
CA ALA A 22 15.20 11.38 0.91
C ALA A 22 14.30 11.83 -0.23
N CYS A 23 14.33 11.14 -1.36
CA CYS A 23 13.47 11.45 -2.49
C CYS A 23 12.04 10.92 -2.32
N LEU A 24 11.76 10.17 -1.25
CA LEU A 24 10.47 9.52 -1.04
C LEU A 24 9.61 10.29 -0.05
N ASN A 25 8.32 10.12 -0.19
CA ASN A 25 7.35 10.62 0.77
C ASN A 25 6.24 9.58 0.87
N VAL A 26 5.36 9.76 1.85
CA VAL A 26 4.27 8.81 2.10
C VAL A 26 2.95 9.56 2.22
N ILE A 27 1.90 8.96 1.67
CA ILE A 27 0.55 9.46 1.85
C ILE A 27 -0.30 8.34 2.44
N CYS A 28 -1.19 8.70 3.38
CA CYS A 28 -2.04 7.75 4.09
C CYS A 28 -3.44 7.76 3.51
N HIS A 29 -4.09 6.61 3.54
CA HIS A 29 -5.50 6.46 3.16
C HIS A 29 -5.78 7.05 1.78
N LEU A 30 -5.00 6.64 0.80
CA LEU A 30 -5.16 7.11 -0.56
C LEU A 30 -6.27 6.33 -1.24
N PRO A 31 -7.34 7.00 -1.71
CA PRO A 31 -8.34 6.29 -2.50
C PRO A 31 -7.73 5.72 -3.77
N LEU A 32 -8.11 4.48 -4.08
CA LEU A 32 -7.53 3.81 -5.23
C LEU A 32 -7.89 4.52 -6.54
N ASN A 33 -9.06 5.15 -6.59
CA ASN A 33 -9.48 5.90 -7.77
C ASN A 33 -8.66 7.17 -8.01
N MET A 34 -7.92 7.63 -7.02
CA MET A 34 -7.00 8.75 -7.22
C MET A 34 -5.65 8.29 -7.76
N LEU A 35 -5.31 7.03 -7.53
CA LEU A 35 -4.07 6.46 -8.02
C LEU A 35 -4.23 5.94 -9.46
N ILE A 36 -5.34 5.24 -9.71
CA ILE A 36 -5.62 4.64 -11.02
C ILE A 36 -6.56 5.59 -11.76
N LYS A 37 -5.97 6.45 -12.57
CA LYS A 37 -6.74 7.46 -13.30
C LYS A 37 -7.34 6.95 -14.60
N ASP A 38 -6.72 5.92 -15.18
CA ASP A 38 -7.20 5.30 -16.41
C ASP A 38 -7.43 3.81 -16.14
N PRO A 39 -8.68 3.40 -15.95
CA PRO A 39 -8.98 2.01 -15.58
C PRO A 39 -9.03 1.04 -16.76
N LYS A 40 -8.45 1.38 -17.88
CA LYS A 40 -8.58 0.57 -19.10
C LYS A 40 -8.00 -0.84 -18.97
N LEU A 41 -7.09 -1.08 -18.03
CA LEU A 41 -6.53 -2.40 -17.80
C LEU A 41 -7.42 -3.29 -16.94
N LEU A 42 -8.50 -2.73 -16.40
CA LEU A 42 -9.35 -3.42 -15.44
C LEU A 42 -10.59 -3.99 -16.12
N ASN A 43 -11.01 -5.19 -15.69
CA ASN A 43 -12.32 -5.69 -16.07
C ASN A 43 -13.41 -4.97 -15.27
N ASP A 44 -14.68 -5.29 -15.56
CA ASP A 44 -15.80 -4.57 -14.94
C ASP A 44 -15.78 -4.69 -13.43
N LYS A 45 -15.52 -5.88 -12.90
CA LYS A 45 -15.50 -6.12 -11.45
C LYS A 45 -14.35 -5.37 -10.79
N GLU A 46 -13.19 -5.41 -11.40
CA GLU A 46 -12.02 -4.69 -10.89
C GLU A 46 -12.24 -3.19 -10.94
N CYS A 47 -12.83 -2.71 -12.03
CA CYS A 47 -13.12 -1.29 -12.17
C CYS A 47 -14.10 -0.82 -11.11
N GLN A 48 -15.15 -1.59 -10.88
CA GLN A 48 -16.14 -1.26 -9.86
C GLN A 48 -15.49 -1.19 -8.48
N TYR A 49 -14.61 -2.15 -8.17
CA TYR A 49 -13.91 -2.15 -6.90
C TYR A 49 -12.94 -0.96 -6.78
N ALA A 50 -12.14 -0.73 -7.80
CA ALA A 50 -11.11 0.32 -7.76
C ALA A 50 -11.70 1.72 -7.74
N MET A 51 -12.82 1.92 -8.42
CA MET A 51 -13.44 3.24 -8.51
C MET A 51 -14.39 3.54 -7.35
N ASN A 52 -14.64 2.57 -6.48
CA ASN A 52 -15.45 2.79 -5.30
C ASN A 52 -14.74 3.75 -4.35
N PRO A 53 -15.37 4.86 -3.94
CA PRO A 53 -14.72 5.84 -3.07
C PRO A 53 -14.22 5.27 -1.74
N ALA A 54 -14.79 4.16 -1.28
CA ALA A 54 -14.38 3.53 -0.02
C ALA A 54 -13.12 2.67 -0.17
N THR A 55 -12.72 2.35 -1.38
CA THR A 55 -11.53 1.52 -1.60
C THR A 55 -10.28 2.40 -1.56
N HIS A 56 -9.37 2.07 -0.65
CA HIS A 56 -8.17 2.89 -0.46
C HIS A 56 -6.97 2.01 -0.09
N LEU A 57 -5.79 2.58 -0.23
CA LEU A 57 -4.55 2.02 0.27
C LEU A 57 -4.25 2.63 1.64
N ASP A 58 -3.75 1.81 2.57
CA ASP A 58 -3.35 2.34 3.87
C ASP A 58 -2.24 3.36 3.72
N PHE A 59 -1.20 3.03 2.94
CA PHE A 59 -0.07 3.92 2.69
C PHE A 59 0.41 3.75 1.26
N LEU A 60 0.78 4.86 0.65
CA LEU A 60 1.51 4.83 -0.62
C LEU A 60 2.80 5.62 -0.46
N ILE A 61 3.93 4.96 -0.71
CA ILE A 61 5.23 5.62 -0.76
C ILE A 61 5.48 5.99 -2.22
N TYR A 62 5.82 7.24 -2.45
CA TYR A 62 5.97 7.76 -3.80
C TYR A 62 7.20 8.68 -3.88
N ASN A 63 7.67 8.91 -5.09
CA ASN A 63 8.78 9.82 -5.34
C ASN A 63 8.25 11.26 -5.27
N ARG A 64 8.88 12.08 -4.42
CA ARG A 64 8.44 13.46 -4.20
C ARG A 64 8.53 14.34 -5.44
N VAL A 65 9.50 14.07 -6.29
CA VAL A 65 9.77 14.89 -7.47
C VAL A 65 8.90 14.46 -8.64
N SER A 66 8.98 13.18 -9.02
CA SER A 66 8.24 12.66 -10.16
C SER A 66 6.78 12.38 -9.86
N LYS A 67 6.43 12.25 -8.59
CA LYS A 67 5.11 11.86 -8.10
C LYS A 67 4.75 10.41 -8.46
N LYS A 68 5.69 9.63 -8.95
CA LYS A 68 5.43 8.24 -9.31
C LYS A 68 5.31 7.37 -8.07
N PRO A 69 4.35 6.43 -8.07
CA PRO A 69 4.24 5.47 -6.96
C PRO A 69 5.48 4.59 -6.90
N VAL A 70 5.89 4.24 -5.70
CA VAL A 70 7.04 3.37 -5.47
C VAL A 70 6.58 2.05 -4.88
N ILE A 71 5.81 2.09 -3.80
CA ILE A 71 5.33 0.89 -3.15
C ILE A 71 4.09 1.22 -2.32
N ALA A 72 3.11 0.33 -2.35
CA ALA A 72 1.95 0.41 -1.48
C ALA A 72 2.17 -0.47 -0.26
N VAL A 73 1.74 0.00 0.89
CA VAL A 73 1.85 -0.75 2.15
C VAL A 73 0.46 -0.87 2.77
N GLU A 74 0.11 -2.10 3.15
CA GLU A 74 -1.14 -2.39 3.83
C GLU A 74 -0.83 -3.02 5.17
N VAL A 75 -1.59 -2.62 6.18
CA VAL A 75 -1.46 -3.20 7.50
C VAL A 75 -2.72 -4.02 7.77
N ASP A 76 -2.55 -5.33 7.83
CA ASP A 76 -3.66 -6.20 8.16
C ASP A 76 -3.90 -6.09 9.65
N GLY A 77 -5.01 -5.47 10.01
CA GLY A 77 -5.33 -5.27 11.41
C GLY A 77 -5.41 -6.60 12.13
N TYR A 78 -5.03 -6.55 13.40
CA TYR A 78 -5.26 -7.68 14.28
C TYR A 78 -6.75 -7.83 14.53
N ALA A 79 -7.54 -7.00 13.90
CA ALA A 79 -8.96 -6.97 14.07
C ALA A 79 -9.56 -8.29 13.68
N TYR A 80 -10.56 -8.66 14.44
CA TYR A 80 -11.31 -9.84 14.21
C TYR A 80 -12.18 -9.66 12.98
N HIS A 81 -11.97 -10.49 11.97
CA HIS A 81 -12.76 -10.45 10.75
C HIS A 81 -13.82 -11.54 10.81
N LYS A 82 -15.07 -11.12 10.76
CA LYS A 82 -16.17 -12.08 10.77
C LYS A 82 -16.28 -12.84 9.46
N ASP A 83 -15.78 -12.26 8.37
CA ASP A 83 -15.91 -12.87 7.07
C ASP A 83 -14.57 -12.85 6.36
N HIS A 84 -13.77 -13.88 6.65
CA HIS A 84 -12.45 -14.03 6.06
C HIS A 84 -12.50 -14.23 4.55
N SER A 85 -13.56 -14.88 4.03
CA SER A 85 -13.64 -15.15 2.60
C SER A 85 -13.85 -13.87 1.80
N LYS A 86 -14.68 -12.96 2.29
CA LYS A 86 -14.89 -11.67 1.63
C LYS A 86 -13.65 -10.81 1.69
N GLN A 87 -12.96 -10.78 2.83
CA GLN A 87 -11.75 -10.01 2.97
C GLN A 87 -10.65 -10.56 2.07
N ALA A 88 -10.52 -11.88 2.02
CA ALA A 88 -9.53 -12.52 1.15
C ALA A 88 -9.80 -12.21 -0.33
N ALA A 89 -11.09 -12.21 -0.72
CA ALA A 89 -11.46 -11.88 -2.10
C ALA A 89 -11.09 -10.44 -2.44
N ARG A 90 -11.36 -9.50 -1.53
CA ARG A 90 -11.00 -8.10 -1.74
C ARG A 90 -9.48 -7.92 -1.81
N ASP A 91 -8.75 -8.64 -0.96
CA ASP A 91 -7.30 -8.58 -0.97
C ASP A 91 -6.73 -9.08 -2.31
N ARG A 92 -7.30 -10.16 -2.84
CA ARG A 92 -6.86 -10.66 -4.15
C ARG A 92 -7.15 -9.68 -5.27
N LEU A 93 -8.32 -9.02 -5.23
CA LEU A 93 -8.64 -7.99 -6.21
C LEU A 93 -7.63 -6.85 -6.16
N LYS A 94 -7.34 -6.38 -4.96
CA LYS A 94 -6.38 -5.29 -4.79
C LYS A 94 -4.98 -5.70 -5.26
N ASP A 95 -4.54 -6.89 -4.87
CA ASP A 95 -3.23 -7.40 -5.29
C ASP A 95 -3.13 -7.47 -6.80
N HIS A 96 -4.16 -7.98 -7.45
CA HIS A 96 -4.16 -8.11 -8.91
C HIS A 96 -4.14 -6.75 -9.60
N ILE A 97 -4.96 -5.82 -9.11
CA ILE A 97 -5.01 -4.47 -9.67
C ILE A 97 -3.65 -3.79 -9.54
N MET A 98 -3.04 -3.86 -8.38
CA MET A 98 -1.73 -3.23 -8.17
C MET A 98 -0.68 -3.86 -9.08
N ALA A 99 -0.73 -5.18 -9.26
CA ALA A 99 0.20 -5.86 -10.15
C ALA A 99 0.01 -5.42 -11.61
N LEU A 100 -1.24 -5.24 -12.05
CA LEU A 100 -1.52 -4.79 -13.41
C LEU A 100 -0.89 -3.42 -13.70
N TYR A 101 -0.85 -2.55 -12.69
CA TYR A 101 -0.31 -1.21 -12.84
C TYR A 101 1.15 -1.12 -12.39
N GLY A 102 1.78 -2.26 -12.08
CA GLY A 102 3.20 -2.31 -11.78
C GLY A 102 3.60 -1.69 -10.45
N ILE A 103 2.68 -1.66 -9.49
CA ILE A 103 2.94 -1.07 -8.17
C ILE A 103 3.11 -2.19 -7.16
N PRO A 104 4.32 -2.37 -6.58
CA PRO A 104 4.50 -3.38 -5.54
C PRO A 104 3.62 -3.11 -4.34
N LEU A 105 3.10 -4.18 -3.75
CA LEU A 105 2.23 -4.09 -2.58
C LEU A 105 2.77 -5.01 -1.49
N LEU A 106 3.05 -4.43 -0.33
CA LEU A 106 3.48 -5.18 0.85
C LEU A 106 2.36 -5.20 1.89
N ARG A 107 2.14 -6.37 2.47
CA ARG A 107 1.18 -6.52 3.57
C ARG A 107 1.94 -6.92 4.82
N PHE A 108 1.64 -6.24 5.93
CA PHE A 108 2.22 -6.55 7.23
C PHE A 108 1.12 -6.88 8.21
N LYS A 109 1.37 -7.87 9.06
CA LYS A 109 0.47 -8.18 10.16
C LYS A 109 0.81 -7.29 11.34
N THR A 110 -0.21 -6.94 12.12
CA THR A 110 -0.02 -6.00 13.22
C THR A 110 0.89 -6.55 14.32
N ASN A 111 0.98 -7.85 14.44
CA ASN A 111 1.82 -8.49 15.44
C ASN A 111 3.06 -9.13 14.82
N GLY A 112 3.38 -8.77 13.59
CA GLY A 112 4.54 -9.30 12.92
C GLY A 112 5.82 -8.66 13.41
N SER A 113 6.93 -9.27 13.05
CA SER A 113 8.25 -8.71 13.31
C SER A 113 9.01 -8.67 11.99
N GLY A 114 10.08 -7.87 11.98
CA GLY A 114 10.88 -7.74 10.76
C GLY A 114 10.30 -6.83 9.70
N GLU A 115 9.30 -6.00 10.06
CA GLU A 115 8.71 -5.08 9.11
C GLU A 115 9.74 -4.09 8.58
N ARG A 116 10.60 -3.57 9.46
CA ARG A 116 11.63 -2.62 9.07
C ARG A 116 12.54 -3.20 7.99
N GLU A 117 13.05 -4.41 8.25
CA GLU A 117 13.96 -5.06 7.32
C GLU A 117 13.31 -5.37 5.98
N ARG A 118 12.07 -5.84 6.03
CA ARG A 118 11.33 -6.14 4.80
C ARG A 118 11.10 -4.89 3.96
N LEU A 119 10.67 -3.82 4.62
CA LEU A 119 10.37 -2.58 3.92
C LEU A 119 11.65 -1.97 3.34
N ILE A 120 12.72 -1.91 4.12
CA ILE A 120 14.00 -1.39 3.64
C ILE A 120 14.49 -2.20 2.44
N LYS A 121 14.39 -3.52 2.51
CA LYS A 121 14.84 -4.40 1.44
C LYS A 121 14.11 -4.13 0.13
N VAL A 122 12.80 -3.95 0.20
CA VAL A 122 12.01 -3.65 -1.00
C VAL A 122 12.34 -2.26 -1.52
N LEU A 123 12.45 -1.28 -0.63
CA LEU A 123 12.80 0.08 -1.03
C LEU A 123 14.16 0.15 -1.70
N GLU A 124 15.13 -0.61 -1.20
CA GLU A 124 16.46 -0.66 -1.82
C GLU A 124 16.40 -1.13 -3.27
N LYS A 125 15.49 -2.05 -3.57
CA LYS A 125 15.34 -2.58 -4.93
C LYS A 125 14.71 -1.56 -5.88
N VAL A 126 13.78 -0.76 -5.38
CA VAL A 126 12.99 0.12 -6.27
C VAL A 126 13.55 1.53 -6.36
N VAL A 127 14.49 1.91 -5.51
CA VAL A 127 15.04 3.27 -5.47
C VAL A 127 16.43 3.35 -6.09
N GLN A 128 16.93 2.29 -6.64
CA GLN A 128 18.25 2.28 -7.27
C GLN A 128 18.38 3.23 -8.44
#